data_5955ecdd14b7cf60402ae739a2c780fc
#
_entry.id   5955ecdd14b7cf60402ae739a2c780fc
#
_cell.length_a   1.000
_cell.length_b   1.000
_cell.length_c   1.000
_cell.angle_alpha   90.00
_cell.angle_beta   90.00
_cell.angle_gamma   90.00
#
_symmetry.space_group_name_H-M   'P 1'
#
loop_
_entity.id
_entity.type
_entity.pdbx_description
1 polymer ?
#
loop_
_entity_poly.entity_id
_entity_poly.type
_entity_poly.pdbx_seq_one_letter_code
_entity_poly.pdbx_strand_id
1 'polypeptide(L)'
;MSNKRALLGLLVAVAVLGIIWWASGDTEPEPASAGNDSVSGLPVVQLSTLPPEAAETVALIDAGGPFPYPEQDGSRFGNFEGLLPGEIDGYYREYTVPTPDSDDRGARRIIAGEQDELYWTEDHYSSFERIAR
;
A
#
# COMPACT_ATOMS: atom_id res chain seq x y z
N MET A 1 52.49 -20.30 -36.29
CA MET A 1 52.72 -18.95 -35.70
C MET A 1 51.48 -18.09 -35.57
N SER A 2 50.26 -18.55 -35.85
CA SER A 2 49.07 -17.67 -35.89
C SER A 2 48.02 -17.93 -34.83
N ASN A 3 48.19 -18.92 -33.97
CA ASN A 3 47.15 -19.34 -33.06
C ASN A 3 47.03 -18.45 -31.79
N LYS A 4 48.06 -17.68 -31.48
CA LYS A 4 48.04 -16.80 -30.31
C LYS A 4 47.16 -15.55 -30.51
N ARG A 5 47.05 -15.06 -31.75
CA ARG A 5 46.22 -13.88 -32.07
C ARG A 5 44.72 -14.22 -32.12
N ALA A 6 44.38 -15.43 -32.57
CA ALA A 6 43.01 -15.90 -32.59
C ALA A 6 42.46 -16.17 -31.19
N LEU A 7 43.30 -16.69 -30.29
CA LEU A 7 42.91 -16.92 -28.88
C LEU A 7 42.69 -15.61 -28.13
N LEU A 8 43.49 -14.58 -28.42
CA LEU A 8 43.32 -13.28 -27.76
C LEU A 8 42.01 -12.59 -28.20
N GLY A 9 41.67 -12.73 -29.49
CA GLY A 9 40.40 -12.20 -30.02
C GLY A 9 39.18 -12.89 -29.44
N LEU A 10 39.27 -14.19 -29.22
CA LEU A 10 38.16 -14.97 -28.63
C LEU A 10 37.95 -14.60 -27.15
N LEU A 11 39.00 -14.40 -26.38
CA LEU A 11 38.94 -14.00 -24.97
C LEU A 11 38.32 -12.60 -24.79
N VAL A 12 38.67 -11.67 -25.68
CA VAL A 12 38.12 -10.32 -25.66
C VAL A 12 36.62 -10.34 -26.01
N ALA A 13 36.21 -11.14 -26.99
CA ALA A 13 34.79 -11.30 -27.38
C ALA A 13 33.96 -11.91 -26.25
N VAL A 14 34.48 -12.91 -25.56
CA VAL A 14 33.80 -13.51 -24.41
C VAL A 14 33.69 -12.54 -23.23
N ALA A 15 34.73 -11.74 -22.98
CA ALA A 15 34.67 -10.72 -21.92
C ALA A 15 33.65 -9.62 -22.22
N VAL A 16 33.55 -9.17 -23.48
CA VAL A 16 32.57 -8.16 -23.90
C VAL A 16 31.14 -8.71 -23.80
N LEU A 17 30.91 -9.95 -24.21
CA LEU A 17 29.59 -10.60 -24.06
C LEU A 17 29.24 -10.82 -22.59
N GLY A 18 30.21 -11.16 -21.75
CA GLY A 18 29.98 -11.29 -20.30
C GLY A 18 29.62 -9.98 -19.63
N ILE A 19 30.25 -8.89 -20.04
CA ILE A 19 29.95 -7.54 -19.50
C ILE A 19 28.57 -7.06 -19.96
N ILE A 20 28.21 -7.33 -21.22
CA ILE A 20 26.84 -7.00 -21.72
C ILE A 20 25.79 -7.80 -21.01
N TRP A 21 26.05 -9.07 -20.71
CA TRP A 21 25.11 -9.92 -19.98
C TRP A 21 24.95 -9.48 -18.53
N TRP A 22 26.03 -9.00 -17.91
CA TRP A 22 25.97 -8.48 -16.55
C TRP A 22 25.31 -7.09 -16.46
N ALA A 23 25.50 -6.26 -17.49
CA ALA A 23 24.87 -4.94 -17.58
C ALA A 23 23.38 -5.02 -18.00
N SER A 24 23.00 -6.13 -18.63
CA SER A 24 21.58 -6.45 -18.95
C SER A 24 20.96 -7.32 -17.85
N GLY A 25 21.54 -7.31 -16.65
CA GLY A 25 20.94 -7.95 -15.49
C GLY A 25 19.50 -7.50 -15.40
N ASP A 26 18.60 -8.47 -15.49
CA ASP A 26 17.18 -8.29 -15.31
C ASP A 26 16.95 -7.39 -14.10
N THR A 27 16.68 -6.14 -14.38
CA THR A 27 15.89 -5.36 -13.47
C THR A 27 14.49 -5.96 -13.58
N GLU A 28 14.27 -7.08 -12.90
CA GLU A 28 12.89 -7.38 -12.50
C GLU A 28 12.36 -6.05 -11.97
N PRO A 29 11.20 -5.57 -12.46
CA PRO A 29 10.56 -4.51 -11.76
C PRO A 29 10.36 -5.03 -10.35
N GLU A 30 11.17 -4.57 -9.40
CA GLU A 30 10.83 -4.74 -8.00
C GLU A 30 9.34 -4.40 -7.90
N PRO A 31 8.53 -5.30 -7.30
CA PRO A 31 7.18 -4.91 -6.97
C PRO A 31 7.37 -3.58 -6.28
N ALA A 32 6.84 -2.52 -6.89
CA ALA A 32 7.02 -1.19 -6.38
C ALA A 32 6.77 -1.31 -4.89
N SER A 33 7.84 -1.35 -4.10
CA SER A 33 7.70 -1.23 -2.67
C SER A 33 7.06 0.12 -2.56
N ALA A 34 5.75 0.07 -2.31
CA ALA A 34 4.97 1.24 -2.09
C ALA A 34 5.70 1.92 -0.95
N GLY A 35 6.52 2.91 -1.26
CA GLY A 35 7.33 3.61 -0.30
C GLY A 35 6.42 4.15 0.80
N ASN A 36 7.00 4.64 1.86
CA ASN A 36 6.21 5.29 2.88
C ASN A 36 5.61 6.59 2.33
N ASP A 37 4.39 6.85 2.71
CA ASP A 37 3.73 8.11 2.42
C ASP A 37 4.52 9.27 3.05
N SER A 38 4.81 10.30 2.27
CA SER A 38 5.67 11.41 2.70
C SER A 38 5.05 12.27 3.80
N VAL A 39 3.73 12.26 3.93
CA VAL A 39 3.00 13.05 4.93
C VAL A 39 2.82 12.28 6.22
N SER A 40 2.33 11.05 6.14
CA SER A 40 2.06 10.23 7.33
C SER A 40 3.26 9.41 7.80
N GLY A 41 4.24 9.15 6.92
CA GLY A 41 5.33 8.23 7.18
C GLY A 41 4.92 6.76 7.17
N LEU A 42 3.65 6.45 6.92
CA LEU A 42 3.10 5.10 6.92
C LEU A 42 3.39 4.38 5.61
N PRO A 43 3.48 3.04 5.63
CA PRO A 43 3.52 2.26 4.40
C PRO A 43 2.30 2.57 3.53
N VAL A 44 2.49 2.58 2.21
CA VAL A 44 1.41 2.77 1.25
C VAL A 44 0.91 1.42 0.75
N VAL A 45 -0.40 1.25 0.70
CA VAL A 45 -1.06 0.08 0.12
C VAL A 45 -2.01 0.53 -1.00
N GLN A 46 -2.02 -0.20 -2.11
CA GLN A 46 -2.97 0.04 -3.17
C GLN A 46 -4.34 -0.49 -2.79
N LEU A 47 -5.39 0.29 -3.00
CA LEU A 47 -6.76 -0.13 -2.72
C LEU A 47 -7.11 -1.44 -3.43
N SER A 48 -6.63 -1.62 -4.66
CA SER A 48 -6.86 -2.82 -5.46
C SER A 48 -6.24 -4.10 -4.89
N THR A 49 -5.29 -3.99 -3.97
CA THR A 49 -4.64 -5.14 -3.31
C THR A 49 -5.29 -5.50 -1.97
N LEU A 50 -6.15 -4.65 -1.45
CA LEU A 50 -6.92 -4.91 -0.25
C LEU A 50 -8.08 -5.87 -0.53
N PRO A 51 -8.70 -6.47 0.51
CA PRO A 51 -9.91 -7.23 0.32
C PRO A 51 -10.98 -6.42 -0.43
N PRO A 52 -11.82 -7.05 -1.29
CA PRO A 52 -12.80 -6.33 -2.10
C PRO A 52 -13.78 -5.50 -1.28
N GLU A 53 -14.06 -5.88 -0.05
CA GLU A 53 -14.92 -5.13 0.86
C GLU A 53 -14.34 -3.75 1.20
N ALA A 54 -13.01 -3.58 1.13
CA ALA A 54 -12.36 -2.27 1.32
C ALA A 54 -12.74 -1.31 0.19
N ALA A 55 -12.71 -1.75 -1.06
CA ALA A 55 -13.13 -0.93 -2.20
C ALA A 55 -14.61 -0.56 -2.12
N GLU A 56 -15.46 -1.49 -1.68
CA GLU A 56 -16.89 -1.23 -1.46
C GLU A 56 -17.10 -0.17 -0.38
N THR A 57 -16.35 -0.25 0.72
CA THR A 57 -16.42 0.75 1.79
C THR A 57 -15.95 2.12 1.31
N VAL A 58 -14.87 2.20 0.54
CA VAL A 58 -14.40 3.47 -0.05
C VAL A 58 -15.47 4.08 -0.95
N ALA A 59 -16.14 3.28 -1.77
CA ALA A 59 -17.23 3.75 -2.62
C ALA A 59 -18.40 4.32 -1.77
N LEU A 60 -18.73 3.71 -0.65
CA LEU A 60 -19.74 4.22 0.27
C LEU A 60 -19.30 5.52 0.94
N ILE A 61 -18.02 5.64 1.33
CA ILE A 61 -17.47 6.88 1.88
C ILE A 61 -17.62 8.01 0.86
N ASP A 62 -17.24 7.77 -0.39
CA ASP A 62 -17.35 8.76 -1.46
C ASP A 62 -18.80 9.16 -1.75
N ALA A 63 -19.74 8.23 -1.63
CA ALA A 63 -21.17 8.45 -1.85
C ALA A 63 -21.90 9.05 -0.63
N GLY A 64 -21.29 9.04 0.55
CA GLY A 64 -21.93 9.47 1.79
C GLY A 64 -22.87 8.46 2.41
N GLY A 65 -22.73 7.18 2.09
CA GLY A 65 -23.56 6.08 2.58
C GLY A 65 -24.64 5.63 1.57
N PRO A 66 -25.65 4.84 2.02
CA PRO A 66 -25.84 4.36 3.39
C PRO A 66 -24.81 3.32 3.81
N PHE A 67 -24.47 3.30 5.09
CA PHE A 67 -23.44 2.41 5.64
C PHE A 67 -24.08 1.18 6.32
N PRO A 68 -23.38 0.01 6.29
CA PRO A 68 -23.87 -1.22 6.93
C PRO A 68 -24.03 -1.11 8.47
N TYR A 69 -23.19 -0.28 9.10
CA TYR A 69 -23.19 -0.08 10.54
C TYR A 69 -23.41 1.41 10.86
N PRO A 70 -24.62 1.94 10.66
CA PRO A 70 -24.86 3.38 10.66
C PRO A 70 -24.64 4.06 12.02
N GLU A 71 -24.64 3.29 13.11
CA GLU A 71 -24.34 3.83 14.44
C GLU A 71 -22.85 4.00 14.70
N GLN A 72 -22.00 3.24 14.00
CA GLN A 72 -20.53 3.28 14.13
C GLN A 72 -19.86 3.97 12.95
N ASP A 73 -20.35 3.71 11.73
CA ASP A 73 -19.73 4.24 10.52
C ASP A 73 -19.88 5.76 10.44
N GLY A 74 -18.78 6.43 10.16
CA GLY A 74 -18.72 7.89 10.16
C GLY A 74 -18.49 8.51 11.54
N SER A 75 -18.35 7.70 12.58
CA SER A 75 -18.03 8.22 13.90
C SER A 75 -16.59 8.76 13.99
N ARG A 76 -16.37 9.63 14.94
CA ARG A 76 -15.09 10.27 15.16
C ARG A 76 -14.03 9.24 15.58
N PHE A 77 -12.87 9.28 14.93
CA PHE A 77 -11.69 8.54 15.35
C PHE A 77 -10.70 9.49 16.01
N GLY A 78 -10.38 9.24 17.28
CA GLY A 78 -9.63 10.18 18.10
C GLY A 78 -8.12 10.20 17.89
N ASN A 79 -7.55 9.21 17.21
CA ASN A 79 -6.09 9.07 17.00
C ASN A 79 -5.28 9.19 18.31
N PHE A 80 -5.79 8.63 19.40
CA PHE A 80 -5.20 8.81 20.74
C PHE A 80 -3.78 8.23 20.85
N GLU A 81 -3.46 7.21 20.08
CA GLU A 81 -2.12 6.59 20.06
C GLU A 81 -1.16 7.35 19.13
N GLY A 82 -1.65 8.30 18.35
CA GLY A 82 -0.83 9.13 17.47
C GLY A 82 -0.20 8.39 16.31
N LEU A 83 -0.78 7.26 15.86
CA LEU A 83 -0.26 6.48 14.74
C LEU A 83 -0.51 7.17 13.40
N LEU A 84 -1.57 7.96 13.29
CA LEU A 84 -1.85 8.83 12.15
C LEU A 84 -1.28 10.23 12.41
N PRO A 85 -1.12 11.07 11.37
CA PRO A 85 -0.70 12.46 11.56
C PRO A 85 -1.57 13.17 12.58
N GLY A 86 -0.95 13.98 13.45
CA GLY A 86 -1.65 14.79 14.46
C GLY A 86 -2.51 15.85 13.79
N GLU A 87 -3.80 15.86 14.11
CA GLU A 87 -4.79 16.78 13.58
C GLU A 87 -5.76 17.22 14.68
N ILE A 88 -6.58 18.23 14.39
CA ILE A 88 -7.60 18.70 15.32
C ILE A 88 -8.65 17.61 15.59
N ASP A 89 -9.28 17.67 16.75
CA ASP A 89 -10.35 16.74 17.08
C ASP A 89 -11.49 16.80 16.06
N GLY A 90 -11.98 15.61 15.65
CA GLY A 90 -13.01 15.48 14.63
C GLY A 90 -12.49 15.45 13.19
N TYR A 91 -11.18 15.55 12.98
CA TYR A 91 -10.58 15.47 11.65
C TYR A 91 -10.74 14.08 11.00
N TYR A 92 -10.64 13.02 11.80
CA TYR A 92 -10.74 11.64 11.33
C TYR A 92 -12.11 11.03 11.63
N ARG A 93 -12.60 10.24 10.66
CA ARG A 93 -13.80 9.44 10.77
C ARG A 93 -13.47 7.97 10.51
N GLU A 94 -14.09 7.07 11.26
CA GLU A 94 -13.90 5.63 11.09
C GLU A 94 -15.06 4.99 10.34
N TYR A 95 -14.73 3.95 9.57
CA TYR A 95 -15.70 3.16 8.82
C TYR A 95 -15.36 1.69 8.92
N THR A 96 -16.38 0.86 9.10
CA THR A 96 -16.24 -0.59 9.15
C THR A 96 -16.02 -1.15 7.75
N VAL A 97 -15.01 -2.00 7.60
CA VAL A 97 -14.87 -2.87 6.44
C VAL A 97 -15.35 -4.26 6.84
N PRO A 98 -16.47 -4.74 6.32
CA PRO A 98 -17.03 -6.03 6.71
C PRO A 98 -16.04 -7.17 6.49
N THR A 99 -15.99 -8.09 7.44
CA THR A 99 -15.24 -9.34 7.31
C THR A 99 -16.22 -10.44 6.93
N PRO A 100 -16.11 -11.08 5.75
CA PRO A 100 -16.99 -12.17 5.35
C PRO A 100 -17.00 -13.27 6.40
N ASP A 101 -18.17 -13.84 6.63
CA ASP A 101 -18.42 -14.95 7.56
C ASP A 101 -18.11 -14.64 9.04
N SER A 102 -17.92 -13.38 9.39
CA SER A 102 -17.79 -12.96 10.79
C SER A 102 -19.14 -12.71 11.43
N ASP A 103 -19.32 -13.17 12.67
CA ASP A 103 -20.54 -12.93 13.46
C ASP A 103 -20.62 -11.50 14.00
N ASP A 104 -19.52 -10.76 13.98
CA ASP A 104 -19.43 -9.38 14.45
C ASP A 104 -18.87 -8.44 13.35
N ARG A 105 -18.60 -7.17 13.70
CA ARG A 105 -18.01 -6.21 12.77
C ARG A 105 -16.59 -6.54 12.33
N GLY A 106 -15.90 -7.48 13.03
CA GLY A 106 -14.51 -7.77 12.80
C GLY A 106 -13.57 -6.60 13.16
N ALA A 107 -12.31 -6.72 12.78
CA ALA A 107 -11.24 -5.78 13.16
C ALA A 107 -10.84 -4.80 12.04
N ARG A 108 -11.40 -4.94 10.84
CA ARG A 108 -11.03 -4.14 9.67
C ARG A 108 -11.74 -2.79 9.67
N ARG A 109 -10.97 -1.71 9.46
CA ARG A 109 -11.51 -0.35 9.38
C ARG A 109 -10.80 0.45 8.27
N ILE A 110 -11.50 1.46 7.78
CA ILE A 110 -10.91 2.56 7.03
C ILE A 110 -11.11 3.83 7.84
N ILE A 111 -10.05 4.59 7.99
CA ILE A 111 -10.09 5.93 8.58
C ILE A 111 -9.99 6.94 7.45
N ALA A 112 -10.91 7.88 7.39
CA ALA A 112 -10.90 8.97 6.43
C ALA A 112 -10.60 10.29 7.13
N GLY A 113 -9.66 11.05 6.57
CA GLY A 113 -9.38 12.43 6.99
C GLY A 113 -10.21 13.44 6.21
N GLU A 114 -10.24 14.68 6.68
CA GLU A 114 -11.00 15.78 6.04
C GLU A 114 -10.50 16.17 4.63
N GLN A 115 -9.26 15.80 4.29
CA GLN A 115 -8.67 16.04 2.96
C GLN A 115 -8.76 14.83 2.05
N ASP A 116 -9.72 13.94 2.29
CA ASP A 116 -9.98 12.73 1.51
C ASP A 116 -8.86 11.69 1.55
N GLU A 117 -7.89 11.82 2.45
CA GLU A 117 -6.90 10.80 2.71
C GLU A 117 -7.52 9.62 3.45
N LEU A 118 -7.09 8.41 3.09
CA LEU A 118 -7.63 7.16 3.62
C LEU A 118 -6.50 6.30 4.21
N TYR A 119 -6.81 5.66 5.33
CA TYR A 119 -5.91 4.75 6.03
C TYR A 119 -6.60 3.42 6.28
N TRP A 120 -5.87 2.33 6.08
CA TRP A 120 -6.32 0.98 6.29
C TRP A 120 -5.79 0.42 7.60
N THR A 121 -6.63 -0.26 8.36
CA THR A 121 -6.22 -1.13 9.46
C THR A 121 -6.98 -2.45 9.40
N GLU A 122 -6.27 -3.55 9.59
CA GLU A 122 -6.86 -4.90 9.68
C GLU A 122 -6.78 -5.50 11.09
N ASP A 123 -6.11 -4.81 12.00
CA ASP A 123 -5.79 -5.27 13.34
C ASP A 123 -6.39 -4.38 14.44
N HIS A 124 -7.55 -3.82 14.16
CA HIS A 124 -8.32 -3.01 15.11
C HIS A 124 -7.49 -1.84 15.66
N TYR A 125 -6.94 -1.02 14.76
CA TYR A 125 -6.17 0.21 15.03
C TYR A 125 -4.75 0.01 15.58
N SER A 126 -4.22 -1.21 15.61
CA SER A 126 -2.86 -1.46 16.09
C SER A 126 -1.79 -1.02 15.08
N SER A 127 -2.11 -1.06 13.81
CA SER A 127 -1.27 -0.56 12.72
C SER A 127 -2.11 0.02 11.58
N PHE A 128 -1.48 0.87 10.78
CA PHE A 128 -2.12 1.53 9.65
C PHE A 128 -1.24 1.53 8.41
N GLU A 129 -1.88 1.54 7.27
CA GLU A 129 -1.28 1.79 5.97
C GLU A 129 -2.03 2.92 5.27
N ARG A 130 -1.32 3.77 4.54
CA ARG A 130 -1.91 4.81 3.71
C ARG A 130 -2.49 4.18 2.46
N ILE A 131 -3.77 4.37 2.17
CA ILE A 131 -4.41 3.84 0.96
C ILE A 131 -4.10 4.75 -0.23
N ALA A 132 -3.58 4.17 -1.30
CA ALA A 132 -3.51 4.78 -2.62
C ALA A 132 -4.64 4.22 -3.50
N ARG A 133 -5.30 5.09 -4.27
CA ARG A 133 -6.38 4.72 -5.19
C ARG A 133 -5.86 4.61 -6.63
#